data_ba603a2040f83887bae151f8868fa0fc
#
_entry.id   ba603a2040f83887bae151f8868fa0fc
#
_cell.length_a   1.000
_cell.length_b   1.000
_cell.length_c   1.000
_cell.angle_alpha   90.00
_cell.angle_beta   90.00
_cell.angle_gamma   90.00
#
_symmetry.space_group_name_H-M   'P 1'
#
loop_
_entity.id
_entity.type
_entity.pdbx_description
1 polymer ?
#
loop_
_entity_poly.entity_id
_entity_poly.type
_entity_poly.pdbx_seq_one_letter_code
_entity_poly.pdbx_strand_id
1 'polypeptide(L)'
;IHTIIYTSGTSGNPKGVLHSVGNFVNSLNTIQKIIKLPSHPRLFSYLPLVHVAERIIWTYGLTIGAQFSSPESLKTFAKDLEKSQPHAFFGVPRIWVKFQEIITSKLSQKKFSMFNCF
;
A
#
# COMPACT_ATOMS: atom_id res chain seq x y z
N ILE A 1 20.71 12.93 -8.87
CA ILE A 1 19.23 12.74 -8.99
C ILE A 1 18.99 11.27 -9.18
N HIS A 2 18.10 10.70 -8.37
CA HIS A 2 17.67 9.31 -8.52
C HIS A 2 16.42 9.23 -9.40
N THR A 3 15.44 10.09 -9.13
CA THR A 3 14.17 10.13 -9.87
C THR A 3 13.52 11.50 -9.78
N ILE A 4 12.61 11.78 -10.73
CA ILE A 4 11.74 12.94 -10.71
C ILE A 4 10.30 12.42 -10.62
N ILE A 5 9.54 12.90 -9.64
CA ILE A 5 8.13 12.56 -9.47
C ILE A 5 7.30 13.80 -9.70
N TYR A 6 6.42 13.75 -10.70
CA TYR A 6 5.53 14.87 -11.00
C TYR A 6 4.31 14.85 -10.09
N THR A 7 3.97 16.02 -9.55
CA THR A 7 2.76 16.24 -8.75
C THR A 7 1.86 17.24 -9.47
N SER A 8 0.55 17.11 -9.32
CA SER A 8 -0.41 18.12 -9.78
C SER A 8 -0.24 19.38 -8.94
N GLY A 9 0.52 20.34 -9.43
CA GLY A 9 0.69 21.62 -8.73
C GLY A 9 -0.64 22.37 -8.55
N THR A 10 -0.76 23.14 -7.49
CA THR A 10 -1.93 24.00 -7.20
C THR A 10 -2.20 25.04 -8.31
N SER A 11 -1.21 25.34 -9.14
CA SER A 11 -1.28 26.24 -10.30
C SER A 11 -1.70 25.56 -11.61
N GLY A 12 -2.11 24.29 -11.58
CA GLY A 12 -2.54 23.53 -12.77
C GLY A 12 -1.40 22.90 -13.58
N ASN A 13 -0.18 23.40 -13.49
CA ASN A 13 0.98 22.82 -14.16
C ASN A 13 1.65 21.78 -13.26
N PRO A 14 1.96 20.58 -13.80
CA PRO A 14 2.69 19.57 -13.04
C PRO A 14 4.06 20.07 -12.61
N LYS A 15 4.43 19.85 -11.34
CA LYS A 15 5.74 20.19 -10.79
C LYS A 15 6.55 18.92 -10.56
N GLY A 16 7.77 18.88 -11.10
CA GLY A 16 8.71 17.78 -10.92
C GLY A 16 9.46 17.90 -9.59
N VAL A 17 9.24 16.98 -8.68
CA VAL A 17 9.97 16.88 -7.42
C VAL A 17 11.19 16.00 -7.61
N LEU A 18 12.37 16.57 -7.38
CA LEU A 18 13.66 15.90 -7.50
C LEU A 18 13.95 15.07 -6.25
N HIS A 19 14.21 13.79 -6.43
CA HIS A 19 14.65 12.90 -5.37
C HIS A 19 16.09 12.47 -5.59
N SER A 20 16.93 12.65 -4.59
CA SER A 20 18.32 12.18 -4.60
C SER A 20 18.41 10.73 -4.19
N VAL A 21 19.50 10.05 -4.56
CA VAL A 21 19.83 8.72 -4.06
C VAL A 21 19.89 8.72 -2.53
N GLY A 22 20.48 9.76 -1.93
CA GLY A 22 20.59 9.90 -0.48
C GLY A 22 19.21 9.92 0.22
N ASN A 23 18.22 10.62 -0.35
CA ASN A 23 16.88 10.66 0.22
C ASN A 23 16.23 9.26 0.25
N PHE A 24 16.38 8.49 -0.83
CA PHE A 24 15.89 7.12 -0.88
C PHE A 24 16.61 6.22 0.13
N VAL A 25 17.92 6.23 0.16
CA VAL A 25 18.72 5.44 1.11
C VAL A 25 18.35 5.76 2.56
N ASN A 26 18.20 7.04 2.92
CA ASN A 26 17.77 7.43 4.25
C ASN A 26 16.36 6.93 4.59
N SER A 27 15.44 6.97 3.64
CA SER A 27 14.08 6.42 3.82
C SER A 27 14.13 4.91 4.04
N LEU A 28 14.91 4.17 3.26
CA LEU A 28 15.09 2.72 3.40
C LEU A 28 15.69 2.35 4.77
N ASN A 29 16.73 3.05 5.18
CA ASN A 29 17.35 2.84 6.49
C ASN A 29 16.38 3.10 7.65
N THR A 30 15.53 4.11 7.51
CA THR A 30 14.49 4.42 8.51
C THR A 30 13.45 3.31 8.59
N ILE A 31 12.95 2.86 7.45
CA ILE A 31 11.98 1.76 7.37
C ILE A 31 12.55 0.49 8.01
N GLN A 32 13.79 0.14 7.67
CA GLN A 32 14.45 -1.05 8.20
C GLN A 32 14.64 -1.04 9.73
N LYS A 33 14.81 0.15 10.31
CA LYS A 33 14.89 0.30 11.78
C LYS A 33 13.54 0.10 12.48
N ILE A 34 12.46 0.53 11.83
CA ILE A 34 11.10 0.54 12.42
C ILE A 34 10.37 -0.77 12.14
N ILE A 35 10.45 -1.27 10.91
CA ILE A 35 9.68 -2.43 10.47
C ILE A 35 10.58 -3.67 10.47
N LYS A 36 10.27 -4.62 11.34
CA LYS A 36 10.94 -5.92 11.38
C LYS A 36 10.13 -6.91 10.56
N LEU A 37 10.66 -7.29 9.40
CA LEU A 37 10.08 -8.30 8.52
C LEU A 37 10.89 -9.59 8.55
N PRO A 38 10.25 -10.74 8.28
CA PRO A 38 10.96 -12.02 8.14
C PRO A 38 11.86 -12.01 6.89
N SER A 39 12.69 -13.02 6.74
CA SER A 39 13.44 -13.24 5.51
C SER A 39 12.48 -13.49 4.34
N HIS A 40 12.76 -12.88 3.17
CA HIS A 40 11.93 -12.97 1.97
C HIS A 40 10.44 -12.68 2.23
N PRO A 41 10.09 -11.47 2.75
CA PRO A 41 8.73 -11.17 3.12
C PRO A 41 7.82 -11.05 1.90
N ARG A 42 6.52 -11.31 2.09
CA ARG A 42 5.50 -11.00 1.10
C ARG A 42 5.01 -9.57 1.30
N LEU A 43 4.99 -8.79 0.23
CA LEU A 43 4.50 -7.42 0.18
C LEU A 43 3.39 -7.32 -0.86
N PHE A 44 2.44 -6.42 -0.62
CA PHE A 44 1.34 -6.17 -1.53
C PHE A 44 1.46 -4.78 -2.14
N SER A 45 1.63 -4.74 -3.45
CA SER A 45 1.85 -3.56 -4.27
C SER A 45 0.59 -3.24 -5.06
N TYR A 46 0.05 -2.03 -4.92
CA TYR A 46 -1.19 -1.67 -5.60
C TYR A 46 -1.25 -0.20 -6.05
N LEU A 47 -0.38 0.65 -5.53
CA LEU A 47 -0.31 2.03 -5.97
C LEU A 47 0.49 2.13 -7.28
N PRO A 48 0.15 3.05 -8.17
CA PRO A 48 0.99 3.34 -9.32
C PRO A 48 2.40 3.81 -8.88
N LEU A 49 3.43 3.42 -9.63
CA LEU A 49 4.82 3.82 -9.37
C LEU A 49 5.10 5.32 -9.52
N VAL A 50 4.11 6.11 -9.92
CA VAL A 50 4.19 7.58 -9.86
C VAL A 50 4.08 8.10 -8.41
N HIS A 51 3.57 7.28 -7.47
CA HIS A 51 3.55 7.63 -6.06
C HIS A 51 4.88 7.29 -5.39
N VAL A 52 5.46 8.27 -4.68
CA VAL A 52 6.74 8.09 -3.97
C VAL A 52 6.70 6.93 -2.96
N ALA A 53 5.57 6.75 -2.29
CA ALA A 53 5.41 5.67 -1.31
C ALA A 53 5.58 4.28 -1.95
N GLU A 54 4.97 4.06 -3.12
CA GLU A 54 5.09 2.79 -3.83
C GLU A 54 6.53 2.53 -4.30
N ARG A 55 7.22 3.56 -4.79
CA ARG A 55 8.64 3.44 -5.16
C ARG A 55 9.53 3.06 -3.99
N ILE A 56 9.28 3.64 -2.81
CA ILE A 56 10.02 3.31 -1.59
C ILE A 56 9.75 1.85 -1.19
N ILE A 57 8.49 1.40 -1.24
CA ILE A 57 8.11 0.01 -0.92
C ILE A 57 8.81 -0.97 -1.87
N TRP A 58 8.76 -0.69 -3.17
CA TRP A 58 9.44 -1.51 -4.17
C TRP A 58 10.95 -1.55 -3.96
N THR A 59 11.59 -0.38 -3.79
CA THR A 59 13.02 -0.31 -3.57
C THR A 59 13.42 -1.06 -2.29
N TYR A 60 12.68 -0.87 -1.20
CA TYR A 60 12.89 -1.59 0.05
C TYR A 60 12.73 -3.10 -0.14
N GLY A 61 11.62 -3.52 -0.73
CA GLY A 61 11.35 -4.94 -0.96
C GLY A 61 12.42 -5.62 -1.80
N LEU A 62 12.93 -4.96 -2.85
CA LEU A 62 14.04 -5.49 -3.65
C LEU A 62 15.32 -5.66 -2.83
N THR A 63 15.63 -4.72 -1.92
CA THR A 63 16.83 -4.82 -1.08
C THR A 63 16.78 -5.95 -0.07
N ILE A 64 15.58 -6.38 0.35
CA ILE A 64 15.38 -7.46 1.33
C ILE A 64 14.91 -8.79 0.70
N GLY A 65 14.89 -8.87 -0.63
CA GLY A 65 14.45 -10.07 -1.35
C GLY A 65 12.96 -10.39 -1.15
N ALA A 66 12.09 -9.38 -1.13
CA ALA A 66 10.66 -9.56 -0.94
C ALA A 66 9.98 -10.17 -2.16
N GLN A 67 8.94 -10.96 -1.91
CA GLN A 67 8.00 -11.41 -2.92
C GLN A 67 6.87 -10.38 -3.04
N PHE A 68 6.59 -9.89 -4.25
CA PHE A 68 5.51 -8.95 -4.51
C PHE A 68 4.28 -9.64 -5.09
N SER A 69 3.12 -9.24 -4.61
CA SER A 69 1.81 -9.56 -5.18
C SER A 69 1.07 -8.28 -5.49
N SER A 70 0.25 -8.29 -6.54
CA SER A 70 -0.58 -7.14 -6.95
C SER A 70 -2.02 -7.59 -7.17
N PRO A 71 -3.02 -6.71 -6.99
CA PRO A 71 -4.40 -7.02 -7.33
C PRO A 71 -4.58 -7.10 -8.85
N GLU A 72 -5.42 -8.01 -9.31
CA GLU A 72 -5.84 -8.07 -10.71
C GLU A 72 -6.68 -6.84 -11.10
N SER A 73 -7.52 -6.38 -10.16
CA SER A 73 -8.40 -5.24 -10.35
C SER A 73 -8.81 -4.63 -9.02
N LEU A 74 -9.41 -3.42 -9.07
CA LEU A 74 -10.02 -2.80 -7.88
C LEU A 74 -11.18 -3.62 -7.32
N LYS A 75 -11.86 -4.43 -8.14
CA LYS A 75 -12.98 -5.28 -7.71
C LYS A 75 -12.49 -6.50 -6.93
N THR A 76 -11.34 -7.05 -7.31
CA THR A 76 -10.76 -8.25 -6.68
C THR A 76 -9.79 -7.91 -5.54
N PHE A 77 -9.52 -6.61 -5.32
CA PHE A 77 -8.50 -6.12 -4.38
C PHE A 77 -8.53 -6.80 -3.02
N ALA A 78 -9.69 -6.88 -2.35
CA ALA A 78 -9.80 -7.47 -1.03
C ALA A 78 -9.51 -8.98 -1.04
N LYS A 79 -10.00 -9.69 -2.07
CA LYS A 79 -9.75 -11.12 -2.27
C LYS A 79 -8.27 -11.40 -2.57
N ASP A 80 -7.65 -10.58 -3.40
CA ASP A 80 -6.25 -10.73 -3.79
C ASP A 80 -5.32 -10.42 -2.61
N LEU A 81 -5.66 -9.41 -1.81
CA LEU A 81 -4.96 -9.09 -0.57
C LEU A 81 -5.04 -10.25 0.44
N GLU A 82 -6.24 -10.80 0.64
CA GLU A 82 -6.46 -11.97 1.51
C GLU A 82 -5.65 -13.18 1.03
N LYS A 83 -5.69 -13.48 -0.28
CA LYS A 83 -4.95 -14.60 -0.89
C LYS A 83 -3.44 -14.43 -0.77
N SER A 84 -2.93 -13.24 -0.92
CA SER A 84 -1.49 -12.96 -0.87
C SER A 84 -0.91 -13.04 0.54
N GLN A 85 -1.72 -12.87 1.58
CA GLN A 85 -1.31 -12.86 2.98
C GLN A 85 0.02 -12.12 3.22
N PRO A 86 0.10 -10.82 2.91
CA PRO A 86 1.35 -10.08 2.99
C PRO A 86 1.80 -9.94 4.45
N HIS A 87 3.11 -9.95 4.68
CA HIS A 87 3.69 -9.67 6.00
C HIS A 87 3.63 -8.18 6.35
N ALA A 88 3.57 -7.31 5.34
CA ALA A 88 3.34 -5.89 5.50
C ALA A 88 2.50 -5.35 4.34
N PHE A 89 1.61 -4.42 4.68
CA PHE A 89 0.73 -3.73 3.75
C PHE A 89 0.74 -2.23 4.07
N PHE A 90 1.04 -1.43 3.06
CA PHE A 90 0.97 0.02 3.15
C PHE A 90 -0.35 0.51 2.58
N GLY A 91 -1.24 0.95 3.44
CA GLY A 91 -2.55 1.47 3.04
C GLY A 91 -2.60 3.00 3.10
N VAL A 92 -2.96 3.64 1.98
CA VAL A 92 -3.31 5.06 1.97
C VAL A 92 -4.66 5.28 2.66
N PRO A 93 -4.97 6.48 3.22
CA PRO A 93 -6.18 6.71 4.00
C PRO A 93 -7.47 6.24 3.31
N ARG A 94 -7.60 6.47 2.01
CA ARG A 94 -8.77 6.06 1.22
C ARG A 94 -9.03 4.54 1.24
N ILE A 95 -7.99 3.73 1.30
CA ILE A 95 -8.12 2.26 1.38
C ILE A 95 -8.64 1.84 2.75
N TRP A 96 -8.16 2.49 3.82
CA TRP A 96 -8.63 2.22 5.18
C TRP A 96 -10.10 2.58 5.36
N VAL A 97 -10.55 3.73 4.82
CA VAL A 97 -11.98 4.10 4.80
C VAL A 97 -12.80 3.02 4.09
N LYS A 98 -12.36 2.54 2.92
CA LYS A 98 -13.07 1.50 2.19
C LYS A 98 -13.13 0.17 2.96
N PHE A 99 -12.07 -0.20 3.67
CA PHE A 99 -12.10 -1.38 4.53
C PHE A 99 -13.09 -1.21 5.69
N GLN A 100 -13.12 -0.04 6.31
CA GLN A 100 -14.08 0.28 7.36
C GLN A 100 -15.53 0.14 6.85
N GLU A 101 -15.85 0.69 5.68
CA GLU A 101 -17.17 0.57 5.06
C GLU A 101 -17.57 -0.90 4.83
N ILE A 102 -16.66 -1.72 4.28
CA ILE A 102 -16.90 -3.14 4.03
C ILE A 102 -17.15 -3.90 5.34
N ILE A 103 -16.35 -3.65 6.37
CA ILE A 103 -16.49 -4.31 7.67
C ILE A 103 -17.81 -3.91 8.33
N THR A 104 -18.12 -2.61 8.33
CA THR A 104 -19.37 -2.08 8.92
C THR A 104 -20.60 -2.64 8.23
N SER A 105 -20.60 -2.72 6.89
CA SER A 105 -21.73 -3.30 6.14
C SER A 105 -21.95 -4.79 6.46
N LYS A 106 -20.86 -5.57 6.54
CA LYS A 106 -20.93 -7.00 6.91
C LYS A 106 -21.42 -7.21 8.35
N LEU A 107 -21.00 -6.37 9.28
CA LEU A 107 -21.44 -6.43 10.68
C LEU A 107 -22.92 -6.06 10.82
N SER A 108 -23.37 -5.04 10.07
CA SER A 108 -24.79 -4.64 10.04
C SER A 108 -25.67 -5.76 9.47
N GLN A 109 -25.26 -6.42 8.40
CA GLN A 109 -25.98 -7.58 7.82
C GLN A 109 -26.04 -8.76 8.80
N LYS A 110 -24.96 -9.09 9.51
CA LYS A 110 -24.98 -10.14 10.55
C LYS A 110 -25.92 -9.80 11.71
N LYS A 111 -25.96 -8.55 12.13
CA LYS A 111 -26.86 -8.09 13.19
C LYS A 111 -28.34 -8.22 12.75
N PHE A 112 -28.65 -7.86 11.51
CA PHE A 112 -30.00 -8.00 10.95
C PHE A 112 -30.44 -9.47 10.80
N SER A 113 -29.53 -10.35 10.39
CA SER A 113 -29.81 -11.79 10.29
C SER A 113 -30.05 -12.45 11.65
N MET A 114 -29.39 -11.98 12.72
CA MET A 114 -29.65 -12.48 14.08
C MET A 114 -31.01 -12.02 14.63
N PHE A 115 -31.52 -10.86 14.22
CA PHE A 115 -32.85 -10.39 14.66
C PHE A 115 -34.03 -11.04 13.92
N ASN A 116 -33.79 -11.62 12.73
CA ASN A 116 -34.84 -12.32 11.94
C ASN A 116 -34.90 -13.85 12.20
N CYS A 117 -34.16 -14.36 13.17
CA CYS A 117 -34.19 -15.78 13.59
C CYS A 117 -35.01 -16.01 14.88
N PHE A 118 -35.86 -15.05 15.27
CA PHE A 118 -36.85 -15.25 16.36
C PHE A 118 -38.25 -15.03 15.86
#